data_2bd32678025b4b77e8d925772ee3f613
#
_entry.id   2bd32678025b4b77e8d925772ee3f613
#
_cell.length_a   1.000
_cell.length_b   1.000
_cell.length_c   1.000
_cell.angle_alpha   90.00
_cell.angle_beta   90.00
_cell.angle_gamma   90.00
#
_symmetry.space_group_name_H-M   'P 1'
#
loop_
_entity.id
_entity.type
_entity.pdbx_description
1 polymer ?
#
loop_
_entity_poly.entity_id
_entity_poly.type
_entity_poly.pdbx_seq_one_letter_code
_entity_poly.pdbx_strand_id
1 'polypeptide(L)'
;MYKNYKNLVLITGLLALIVVALGAYTRLSDAGLGCPDWPGCYGFLTVPKHEADIALATQSYPDMIFETAKAWKEMIHRYFAGALGLLILGLFVLAFLKRQYLTTPVKLPLALLLLVVFQAALGMWTVTMNLQPLIVMGHLLGGFSILSLITLLYLRLTAKPIMGGDSGAKRYF
;
A
#
# COMPACT_ATOMS: atom_id res chain seq x y z
N MET A 1 25.73 -0.67 3.41
CA MET A 1 24.72 -0.34 2.38
C MET A 1 23.71 -1.47 2.20
N TYR A 2 24.10 -2.69 1.88
CA TYR A 2 23.22 -3.86 1.73
C TYR A 2 22.34 -4.13 2.96
N LYS A 3 22.90 -4.09 4.17
CA LYS A 3 22.17 -4.24 5.43
C LYS A 3 21.04 -3.20 5.57
N ASN A 4 21.29 -1.95 5.20
CA ASN A 4 20.30 -0.87 5.30
C ASN A 4 19.16 -1.06 4.30
N TYR A 5 19.44 -1.51 3.07
CA TYR A 5 18.42 -1.83 2.07
C TYR A 5 17.55 -2.99 2.53
N LYS A 6 18.16 -4.06 3.04
CA LYS A 6 17.43 -5.21 3.61
C LYS A 6 16.50 -4.79 4.76
N ASN A 7 16.98 -3.94 5.67
CA ASN A 7 16.16 -3.45 6.78
C ASN A 7 15.00 -2.58 6.27
N LEU A 8 15.22 -1.77 5.23
CA LEU A 8 14.16 -0.98 4.61
C LEU A 8 13.09 -1.89 3.98
N VAL A 9 13.50 -2.97 3.29
CA VAL A 9 12.55 -3.97 2.75
C VAL A 9 11.74 -4.62 3.88
N LEU A 10 12.39 -4.98 5.00
CA LEU A 10 11.67 -5.54 6.16
C LEU A 10 10.64 -4.56 6.74
N ILE A 11 11.04 -3.30 6.96
CA ILE A 11 10.14 -2.25 7.46
C ILE A 11 8.97 -2.05 6.50
N THR A 12 9.23 -2.02 5.19
CA THR A 12 8.19 -1.91 4.16
C THR A 12 7.23 -3.11 4.20
N GLY A 13 7.74 -4.32 4.42
CA GLY A 13 6.92 -5.53 4.55
C GLY A 13 6.03 -5.51 5.81
N LEU A 14 6.58 -5.08 6.94
CA LEU A 14 5.79 -4.92 8.17
C LEU A 14 4.70 -3.85 8.00
N LEU A 15 5.03 -2.73 7.36
CA LEU A 15 4.03 -1.71 7.05
C LEU A 15 2.95 -2.23 6.07
N ALA A 16 3.34 -3.02 5.05
CA ALA A 16 2.38 -3.62 4.13
C ALA A 16 1.39 -4.54 4.85
N LEU A 17 1.86 -5.34 5.83
CA LEU A 17 1.00 -6.17 6.67
C LEU A 17 0.00 -5.32 7.47
N ILE A 18 0.46 -4.22 8.07
CA ILE A 18 -0.40 -3.27 8.79
C ILE A 18 -1.45 -2.67 7.84
N VAL A 19 -1.04 -2.24 6.64
CA VAL A 19 -1.95 -1.65 5.64
C VAL A 19 -3.05 -2.64 5.23
N VAL A 20 -2.69 -3.90 4.97
CA VAL A 20 -3.66 -4.96 4.65
C VAL A 20 -4.64 -5.17 5.81
N ALA A 21 -4.13 -5.24 7.05
CA ALA A 21 -4.97 -5.39 8.24
C ALA A 21 -5.92 -4.20 8.45
N LEU A 22 -5.42 -2.96 8.28
CA LEU A 22 -6.23 -1.74 8.37
C LEU A 22 -7.31 -1.70 7.27
N GLY A 23 -7.00 -2.09 6.04
CA GLY A 23 -7.96 -2.17 4.95
C GLY A 23 -9.07 -3.19 5.24
N ALA A 24 -8.71 -4.37 5.74
CA ALA A 24 -9.66 -5.38 6.18
C ALA A 24 -10.54 -4.86 7.34
N TYR A 25 -9.94 -4.19 8.32
CA TYR A 25 -10.67 -3.58 9.44
C TYR A 25 -11.65 -2.49 8.97
N THR A 26 -11.22 -1.61 8.06
CA THR A 26 -12.09 -0.58 7.45
C THR A 26 -13.30 -1.22 6.78
N ARG A 27 -13.10 -2.31 6.03
CA ARG A 27 -14.18 -3.03 5.36
C ARG A 27 -15.13 -3.74 6.34
N LEU A 28 -14.59 -4.45 7.34
CA LEU A 28 -15.35 -5.21 8.34
C LEU A 28 -16.12 -4.31 9.33
N SER A 29 -15.65 -3.07 9.52
CA SER A 29 -16.34 -2.07 10.35
C SER A 29 -17.29 -1.17 9.58
N ASP A 30 -17.64 -1.55 8.34
CA ASP A 30 -18.55 -0.81 7.45
C ASP A 30 -18.13 0.67 7.26
N ALA A 31 -16.82 0.91 7.22
CA ALA A 31 -16.22 2.24 7.10
C ALA A 31 -15.62 2.53 5.71
N GLY A 32 -15.84 1.65 4.73
CA GLY A 32 -15.25 1.79 3.39
C GLY A 32 -15.85 2.91 2.51
N LEU A 33 -16.88 3.58 2.99
CA LEU A 33 -17.45 4.82 2.43
C LEU A 33 -17.59 5.89 3.52
N GLY A 34 -16.66 5.92 4.47
CA GLY A 34 -16.60 6.97 5.50
C GLY A 34 -16.22 8.34 4.94
N CYS A 35 -15.57 8.36 3.76
CA CYS A 35 -15.22 9.56 3.00
C CYS A 35 -15.72 9.39 1.56
N PRO A 36 -16.57 10.30 1.03
CA PRO A 36 -17.17 10.17 -0.30
C PRO A 36 -16.23 10.47 -1.45
N ASP A 37 -15.10 11.12 -1.18
CA ASP A 37 -14.12 11.61 -2.14
C ASP A 37 -12.73 11.00 -1.93
N TRP A 38 -11.82 11.27 -2.85
CA TRP A 38 -10.44 10.83 -2.82
C TRP A 38 -9.53 11.90 -3.49
N PRO A 39 -8.33 12.20 -2.98
CA PRO A 39 -7.61 11.55 -1.85
C PRO A 39 -8.02 12.05 -0.46
N GLY A 40 -8.81 13.11 -0.38
CA GLY A 40 -9.27 13.74 0.85
C GLY A 40 -10.50 13.07 1.48
N CYS A 41 -11.22 13.84 2.28
CA CYS A 41 -12.43 13.40 2.96
C CYS A 41 -13.40 14.58 3.06
N TYR A 42 -14.55 14.49 2.39
CA TYR A 42 -15.57 15.54 2.31
C TYR A 42 -15.04 16.88 1.79
N GLY A 43 -14.10 16.86 0.80
CA GLY A 43 -13.47 18.07 0.24
C GLY A 43 -12.29 18.60 1.06
N PHE A 44 -11.98 18.02 2.20
CA PHE A 44 -10.85 18.41 3.06
C PHE A 44 -9.67 17.40 2.91
N LEU A 45 -8.45 17.85 3.22
CA LEU A 45 -7.27 16.96 3.23
C LEU A 45 -7.29 15.94 4.38
N THR A 46 -8.08 16.19 5.41
CA THR A 46 -8.29 15.33 6.58
C THR A 46 -9.76 15.26 6.93
N VAL A 47 -10.13 14.42 7.88
CA VAL A 47 -11.52 14.36 8.38
C VAL A 47 -11.91 15.71 9.00
N PRO A 48 -13.05 16.32 8.61
CA PRO A 48 -13.59 17.52 9.24
C PRO A 48 -13.74 17.34 10.76
N LYS A 49 -13.34 18.37 11.54
CA LYS A 49 -13.36 18.30 13.01
C LYS A 49 -14.20 19.39 13.65
N HIS A 50 -14.24 20.58 13.02
CA HIS A 50 -14.99 21.72 13.53
C HIS A 50 -16.44 21.68 13.04
N GLU A 51 -17.37 22.14 13.84
CA GLU A 51 -18.80 22.14 13.48
C GLU A 51 -19.08 22.82 12.14
N ALA A 52 -18.40 23.94 11.87
CA ALA A 52 -18.52 24.66 10.59
C ALA A 52 -18.07 23.80 9.39
N ASP A 53 -16.96 23.05 9.53
CA ASP A 53 -16.44 22.15 8.49
C ASP A 53 -17.39 20.97 8.27
N ILE A 54 -17.94 20.42 9.37
CA ILE A 54 -18.91 19.32 9.32
C ILE A 54 -20.21 19.78 8.64
N ALA A 55 -20.69 21.00 8.96
CA ALA A 55 -21.85 21.57 8.30
C ALA A 55 -21.62 21.74 6.78
N LEU A 56 -20.45 22.24 6.39
CA LEU A 56 -20.08 22.40 4.98
C LEU A 56 -19.95 21.01 4.29
N ALA A 57 -19.34 20.04 4.95
CA ALA A 57 -19.22 18.66 4.47
C ALA A 57 -20.61 18.06 4.21
N THR A 58 -21.52 18.15 5.16
CA THR A 58 -22.90 17.64 5.04
C THR A 58 -23.69 18.37 3.93
N GLN A 59 -23.48 19.68 3.78
CA GLN A 59 -24.10 20.44 2.69
C GLN A 59 -23.57 20.04 1.30
N SER A 60 -22.26 19.75 1.21
CA SER A 60 -21.61 19.38 -0.06
C SER A 60 -21.91 17.94 -0.50
N TYR A 61 -22.24 17.06 0.45
CA TYR A 61 -22.55 15.65 0.21
C TYR A 61 -23.86 15.24 0.91
N PRO A 62 -25.00 15.75 0.45
CA PRO A 62 -26.29 15.59 1.15
C PRO A 62 -26.80 14.13 1.20
N ASP A 63 -26.34 13.28 0.27
CA ASP A 63 -26.72 11.86 0.20
C ASP A 63 -25.90 10.98 1.15
N MET A 64 -24.91 11.56 1.86
CA MET A 64 -24.00 10.82 2.74
C MET A 64 -24.19 11.22 4.19
N ILE A 65 -24.27 10.20 5.05
CA ILE A 65 -24.31 10.45 6.51
C ILE A 65 -22.88 10.61 7.00
N PHE A 66 -22.55 11.79 7.54
CA PHE A 66 -21.24 12.04 8.12
C PHE A 66 -21.07 11.31 9.45
N GLU A 67 -20.18 10.32 9.48
CA GLU A 67 -19.80 9.59 10.68
C GLU A 67 -18.29 9.71 10.94
N THR A 68 -17.91 10.57 11.88
CA THR A 68 -16.50 10.86 12.22
C THR A 68 -15.67 9.58 12.44
N ALA A 69 -16.24 8.58 13.12
CA ALA A 69 -15.53 7.34 13.41
C ALA A 69 -15.24 6.51 12.15
N LYS A 70 -16.16 6.45 11.20
CA LYS A 70 -15.96 5.76 9.92
C LYS A 70 -14.97 6.51 9.03
N ALA A 71 -15.11 7.84 8.95
CA ALA A 71 -14.20 8.70 8.20
C ALA A 71 -12.75 8.55 8.68
N TRP A 72 -12.51 8.53 9.99
CA TRP A 72 -11.16 8.31 10.53
C TRP A 72 -10.59 6.93 10.24
N LYS A 73 -11.37 5.86 10.34
CA LYS A 73 -10.90 4.51 10.00
C LYS A 73 -10.40 4.45 8.55
N GLU A 74 -11.15 5.04 7.63
CA GLU A 74 -10.78 5.08 6.22
C GLU A 74 -9.54 5.97 5.98
N MET A 75 -9.49 7.18 6.56
CA MET A 75 -8.36 8.08 6.38
C MET A 75 -7.07 7.54 6.99
N ILE A 76 -7.11 6.86 8.15
CA ILE A 76 -5.95 6.19 8.72
C ILE A 76 -5.41 5.15 7.75
N HIS A 77 -6.28 4.30 7.17
CA HIS A 77 -5.84 3.34 6.15
C HIS A 77 -5.18 4.05 4.96
N ARG A 78 -5.76 5.13 4.43
CA ARG A 78 -5.19 5.91 3.30
C ARG A 78 -3.82 6.50 3.64
N TYR A 79 -3.62 7.04 4.85
CA TYR A 79 -2.32 7.59 5.26
C TYR A 79 -1.25 6.51 5.34
N PHE A 80 -1.55 5.37 5.93
CA PHE A 80 -0.62 4.24 5.99
C PHE A 80 -0.32 3.67 4.59
N ALA A 81 -1.33 3.59 3.71
CA ALA A 81 -1.15 3.19 2.32
C ALA A 81 -0.27 4.17 1.54
N GLY A 82 -0.45 5.48 1.73
CA GLY A 82 0.41 6.52 1.16
C GLY A 82 1.86 6.40 1.62
N ALA A 83 2.09 6.20 2.92
CA ALA A 83 3.42 5.96 3.47
C ALA A 83 4.06 4.69 2.88
N LEU A 84 3.30 3.60 2.72
CA LEU A 84 3.76 2.38 2.05
C LEU A 84 4.18 2.65 0.60
N GLY A 85 3.38 3.42 -0.14
CA GLY A 85 3.70 3.82 -1.51
C GLY A 85 5.03 4.57 -1.60
N LEU A 86 5.27 5.52 -0.69
CA LEU A 86 6.54 6.26 -0.61
C LEU A 86 7.72 5.36 -0.27
N LEU A 87 7.56 4.40 0.64
CA LEU A 87 8.63 3.43 0.94
C LEU A 87 8.94 2.53 -0.27
N ILE A 88 7.92 2.05 -1.00
CA ILE A 88 8.12 1.26 -2.23
C ILE A 88 8.83 2.08 -3.31
N LEU A 89 8.47 3.35 -3.49
CA LEU A 89 9.19 4.27 -4.36
C LEU A 89 10.66 4.40 -3.93
N GLY A 90 10.92 4.58 -2.63
CA GLY A 90 12.27 4.62 -2.08
C GLY A 90 13.06 3.34 -2.33
N LEU A 91 12.44 2.16 -2.18
CA LEU A 91 13.05 0.87 -2.52
C LEU A 91 13.45 0.79 -4.00
N PHE A 92 12.56 1.22 -4.90
CA PHE A 92 12.87 1.25 -6.33
C PHE A 92 14.01 2.21 -6.65
N VAL A 93 13.95 3.45 -6.17
CA VAL A 93 15.00 4.47 -6.40
C VAL A 93 16.36 3.98 -5.90
N LEU A 94 16.43 3.43 -4.68
CA LEU A 94 17.66 2.88 -4.14
C LEU A 94 18.17 1.69 -4.95
N ALA A 95 17.30 0.78 -5.37
CA ALA A 95 17.67 -0.35 -6.22
C ALA A 95 18.21 0.13 -7.58
N PHE A 96 17.58 1.13 -8.18
CA PHE A 96 17.99 1.70 -9.47
C PHE A 96 19.34 2.42 -9.39
N LEU A 97 19.51 3.31 -8.40
CA LEU A 97 20.75 4.08 -8.22
C LEU A 97 21.92 3.20 -7.79
N LYS A 98 21.66 2.13 -7.03
CA LYS A 98 22.68 1.25 -6.45
C LYS A 98 22.74 -0.12 -7.10
N ARG A 99 22.23 -0.27 -8.33
CA ARG A 99 22.15 -1.53 -9.09
C ARG A 99 23.48 -2.27 -9.24
N GLN A 100 24.61 -1.55 -9.19
CA GLN A 100 25.95 -2.15 -9.26
C GLN A 100 26.36 -2.83 -7.94
N TYR A 101 25.76 -2.46 -6.82
CA TYR A 101 26.11 -2.94 -5.49
C TYR A 101 25.05 -3.87 -4.88
N LEU A 102 23.85 -3.90 -5.46
CA LEU A 102 22.76 -4.75 -5.03
C LEU A 102 22.70 -5.99 -5.93
N THR A 103 22.69 -7.17 -5.31
CA THR A 103 22.60 -8.45 -6.02
C THR A 103 21.19 -8.74 -6.56
N THR A 104 20.20 -7.95 -6.14
CA THR A 104 18.80 -8.10 -6.59
C THR A 104 18.54 -7.33 -7.87
N PRO A 105 17.88 -7.96 -8.85
CA PRO A 105 17.45 -7.27 -10.07
C PRO A 105 16.50 -6.12 -9.76
N VAL A 106 16.65 -5.00 -10.43
CA VAL A 106 15.75 -3.82 -10.34
C VAL A 106 14.31 -4.15 -10.75
N LYS A 107 14.10 -5.25 -11.47
CA LYS A 107 12.79 -5.69 -11.99
C LYS A 107 11.73 -5.88 -10.90
N LEU A 108 12.11 -6.48 -9.75
CA LEU A 108 11.15 -6.73 -8.68
C LEU A 108 10.72 -5.45 -7.93
N PRO A 109 11.62 -4.53 -7.54
CA PRO A 109 11.24 -3.21 -7.05
C PRO A 109 10.42 -2.39 -8.05
N LEU A 110 10.71 -2.49 -9.36
CA LEU A 110 9.91 -1.83 -10.40
C LEU A 110 8.49 -2.43 -10.47
N ALA A 111 8.36 -3.74 -10.46
CA ALA A 111 7.06 -4.41 -10.45
C ALA A 111 6.22 -4.01 -9.22
N LEU A 112 6.86 -3.91 -8.03
CA LEU A 112 6.22 -3.40 -6.81
C LEU A 112 5.73 -1.96 -6.98
N LEU A 113 6.55 -1.08 -7.57
CA LEU A 113 6.16 0.31 -7.82
C LEU A 113 4.96 0.41 -8.76
N LEU A 114 4.99 -0.32 -9.87
CA LEU A 114 3.86 -0.32 -10.82
C LEU A 114 2.59 -0.87 -10.17
N LEU A 115 2.73 -1.94 -9.38
CA LEU A 115 1.59 -2.54 -8.69
C LEU A 115 1.02 -1.61 -7.61
N VAL A 116 1.84 -0.88 -6.84
CA VAL A 116 1.34 0.04 -5.81
C VAL A 116 0.64 1.26 -6.42
N VAL A 117 1.10 1.76 -7.58
CA VAL A 117 0.41 2.81 -8.33
C VAL A 117 -0.97 2.32 -8.79
N PHE A 118 -1.04 1.11 -9.35
CA PHE A 118 -2.31 0.50 -9.73
C PHE A 118 -3.23 0.27 -8.52
N GLN A 119 -2.68 -0.11 -7.36
CA GLN A 119 -3.42 -0.24 -6.11
C GLN A 119 -4.00 1.08 -5.61
N ALA A 120 -3.28 2.19 -5.79
CA ALA A 120 -3.81 3.51 -5.45
C ALA A 120 -5.03 3.87 -6.33
N ALA A 121 -4.99 3.53 -7.63
CA ALA A 121 -6.14 3.69 -8.53
C ALA A 121 -7.33 2.79 -8.11
N LEU A 122 -7.07 1.52 -7.79
CA LEU A 122 -8.12 0.63 -7.28
C LEU A 122 -8.70 1.15 -5.96
N GLY A 123 -7.85 1.67 -5.04
CA GLY A 123 -8.29 2.29 -3.78
C GLY A 123 -9.19 3.51 -4.01
N MET A 124 -8.86 4.36 -4.97
CA MET A 124 -9.74 5.46 -5.40
C MET A 124 -11.08 4.92 -5.94
N TRP A 125 -11.05 3.91 -6.80
CA TRP A 125 -12.27 3.34 -7.38
C TRP A 125 -13.13 2.59 -6.37
N THR A 126 -12.59 2.05 -5.28
CA THR A 126 -13.44 1.48 -4.21
C THR A 126 -14.42 2.51 -3.66
N VAL A 127 -14.02 3.77 -3.57
CA VAL A 127 -14.86 4.88 -3.10
C VAL A 127 -15.73 5.43 -4.22
N THR A 128 -15.12 5.85 -5.33
CA THR A 128 -15.84 6.53 -6.43
C THR A 128 -16.82 5.63 -7.18
N MET A 129 -16.70 4.31 -7.02
CA MET A 129 -17.63 3.31 -7.59
C MET A 129 -18.46 2.60 -6.51
N ASN A 130 -18.66 3.24 -5.35
CA ASN A 130 -19.55 2.78 -4.28
C ASN A 130 -19.32 1.30 -3.88
N LEU A 131 -18.06 0.94 -3.59
CA LEU A 131 -17.63 -0.40 -3.17
C LEU A 131 -18.02 -1.53 -4.15
N GLN A 132 -17.96 -1.26 -5.46
CA GLN A 132 -18.24 -2.29 -6.46
C GLN A 132 -17.44 -3.57 -6.16
N PRO A 133 -18.08 -4.76 -6.07
CA PRO A 133 -17.44 -5.98 -5.56
C PRO A 133 -16.15 -6.38 -6.31
N LEU A 134 -16.12 -6.27 -7.64
CA LEU A 134 -14.93 -6.59 -8.43
C LEU A 134 -13.74 -5.69 -8.13
N ILE A 135 -14.00 -4.39 -7.92
CA ILE A 135 -12.96 -3.42 -7.56
C ILE A 135 -12.41 -3.71 -6.16
N VAL A 136 -13.30 -3.96 -5.19
CA VAL A 136 -12.92 -4.31 -3.82
C VAL A 136 -12.09 -5.60 -3.78
N MET A 137 -12.52 -6.63 -4.52
CA MET A 137 -11.77 -7.88 -4.63
C MET A 137 -10.40 -7.67 -5.30
N GLY A 138 -10.36 -6.90 -6.39
CA GLY A 138 -9.12 -6.57 -7.09
C GLY A 138 -8.14 -5.81 -6.18
N HIS A 139 -8.64 -4.85 -5.41
CA HIS A 139 -7.85 -4.10 -4.43
C HIS A 139 -7.32 -5.01 -3.31
N LEU A 140 -8.12 -5.92 -2.78
CA LEU A 140 -7.70 -6.89 -1.78
C LEU A 140 -6.61 -7.84 -2.30
N LEU A 141 -6.84 -8.46 -3.47
CA LEU A 141 -5.88 -9.38 -4.09
C LEU A 141 -4.55 -8.68 -4.43
N GLY A 142 -4.63 -7.45 -4.94
CA GLY A 142 -3.43 -6.67 -5.23
C GLY A 142 -2.67 -6.27 -3.97
N GLY A 143 -3.34 -5.98 -2.85
CA GLY A 143 -2.72 -5.75 -1.55
C GLY A 143 -1.93 -6.98 -1.07
N PHE A 144 -2.53 -8.18 -1.15
CA PHE A 144 -1.82 -9.43 -0.87
C PHE A 144 -0.66 -9.70 -1.83
N SER A 145 -0.80 -9.33 -3.10
CA SER A 145 0.28 -9.45 -4.09
C SER A 145 1.47 -8.56 -3.74
N ILE A 146 1.24 -7.31 -3.31
CA ILE A 146 2.30 -6.41 -2.82
C ILE A 146 3.02 -7.05 -1.62
N LEU A 147 2.28 -7.51 -0.62
CA LEU A 147 2.85 -8.15 0.57
C LEU A 147 3.70 -9.38 0.19
N SER A 148 3.21 -10.22 -0.72
CA SER A 148 3.91 -11.40 -1.21
C SER A 148 5.19 -11.04 -1.97
N LEU A 149 5.16 -10.02 -2.83
CA LEU A 149 6.33 -9.58 -3.59
C LEU A 149 7.39 -8.91 -2.71
N ILE A 150 6.99 -8.14 -1.68
CA ILE A 150 7.93 -7.59 -0.68
C ILE A 150 8.57 -8.72 0.12
N THR A 151 7.79 -9.72 0.53
CA THR A 151 8.29 -10.91 1.22
C THR A 151 9.29 -11.67 0.34
N LEU A 152 8.96 -11.87 -0.94
CA LEU A 152 9.88 -12.48 -1.91
C LEU A 152 11.17 -11.66 -2.06
N LEU A 153 11.09 -10.34 -2.13
CA LEU A 153 12.25 -9.46 -2.19
C LEU A 153 13.12 -9.62 -0.94
N TYR A 154 12.52 -9.66 0.25
CA TYR A 154 13.22 -9.87 1.51
C TYR A 154 13.91 -11.22 1.56
N LEU A 155 13.22 -12.30 1.16
CA LEU A 155 13.79 -13.65 1.10
C LEU A 155 14.97 -13.72 0.14
N ARG A 156 14.89 -13.12 -1.04
CA ARG A 156 16.02 -13.06 -1.99
C ARG A 156 17.24 -12.33 -1.44
N LEU A 157 17.02 -11.35 -0.57
CA LEU A 157 18.11 -10.63 0.11
C LEU A 157 18.68 -11.39 1.31
N THR A 158 17.97 -12.38 1.86
CA THR A 158 18.37 -13.11 3.08
C THR A 158 18.75 -14.54 2.83
N ALA A 159 18.30 -15.15 1.73
CA ALA A 159 18.60 -16.54 1.41
C ALA A 159 20.11 -16.76 1.29
N LYS A 160 20.62 -17.69 2.09
CA LYS A 160 21.97 -18.23 1.92
C LYS A 160 21.93 -19.24 0.76
N PRO A 161 22.96 -19.28 -0.11
CA PRO A 161 23.05 -20.36 -1.10
C PRO A 161 23.03 -21.71 -0.35
N ILE A 162 22.11 -22.57 -0.76
CA ILE A 162 22.08 -23.94 -0.25
C ILE A 162 23.39 -24.59 -0.77
N MET A 163 24.36 -24.81 0.11
CA MET A 163 25.59 -25.54 -0.20
C MET A 163 25.21 -27.00 -0.30
N GLY A 164 24.84 -27.44 -1.48
CA GLY A 164 24.49 -28.83 -1.78
C GLY A 164 24.63 -29.09 -3.26
N GLY A 165 25.74 -29.71 -3.66
CA GLY A 165 25.92 -30.42 -4.91
C GLY A 165 26.44 -29.55 -6.07
N ASP A 166 27.66 -29.89 -6.43
CA ASP A 166 28.31 -29.78 -7.73
C ASP A 166 28.50 -28.39 -8.38
N SER A 167 29.76 -28.14 -8.66
CA SER A 167 30.39 -26.92 -9.15
C SER A 167 30.06 -26.55 -10.62
N GLY A 168 28.86 -26.81 -11.10
CA GLY A 168 28.46 -26.58 -12.50
C GLY A 168 27.30 -25.67 -12.77
N ALA A 169 26.48 -25.31 -11.79
CA ALA A 169 25.34 -24.47 -12.03
C ALA A 169 25.74 -22.98 -12.09
N LYS A 170 25.87 -22.45 -13.29
CA LYS A 170 25.94 -21.00 -13.53
C LYS A 170 24.75 -20.31 -12.83
N ARG A 171 25.07 -19.32 -11.97
CA ARG A 171 24.08 -18.47 -11.27
C ARG A 171 23.22 -17.73 -12.29
N TYR A 172 22.04 -18.21 -12.50
CA TYR A 172 20.97 -17.46 -13.14
C TYR A 172 20.03 -16.97 -12.03
N PHE A 173 20.29 -15.78 -11.51
CA PHE A 173 19.34 -15.02 -10.70
C PHE A 173 19.25 -13.60 -11.23
#